data_8657b7c93f83107eb8e9d9b83836e952
#
_entry.id   8657b7c93f83107eb8e9d9b83836e952
#
_cell.length_a   1.000
_cell.length_b   1.000
_cell.length_c   1.000
_cell.angle_alpha   90.00
_cell.angle_beta   90.00
_cell.angle_gamma   90.00
#
_symmetry.space_group_name_H-M   'P 1'
#
loop_
_entity.id
_entity.type
_entity.pdbx_description
1 polymer ?
#
loop_
_entity_poly.entity_id
_entity_poly.type
_entity_poly.pdbx_seq_one_letter_code
_entity_poly.pdbx_strand_id
1 'polypeptide(L)'
;MNKLLMIVVTSLLLAGCAPTATQTENAKLRQAYSTCIIKAEGSPDKVASCQTILDVLKQEQEHKQFAEQETVRVVDYQRCLTARKTGDGQAYAADCGKIWQEIRSNNSPKPAN
;
A
#
# COMPACT_ATOMS: atom_id res chain seq x y z
N MET A 1 51.93 -17.71 8.51
CA MET A 1 51.55 -16.31 8.35
C MET A 1 50.55 -16.04 7.26
N ASN A 2 50.54 -16.85 6.22
CA ASN A 2 49.58 -16.67 5.11
C ASN A 2 48.17 -17.06 5.45
N LYS A 3 47.96 -17.76 6.56
CA LYS A 3 46.60 -18.17 6.98
C LYS A 3 45.81 -17.05 7.66
N LEU A 4 46.50 -16.02 8.15
CA LEU A 4 45.85 -14.87 8.82
C LEU A 4 45.31 -13.85 7.83
N LEU A 5 45.85 -13.82 6.60
CA LEU A 5 45.42 -12.91 5.56
C LEU A 5 44.12 -13.35 4.85
N MET A 6 43.81 -14.65 4.92
CA MET A 6 42.62 -15.20 4.27
C MET A 6 41.32 -14.95 5.07
N ILE A 7 41.44 -14.68 6.35
CA ILE A 7 40.26 -14.54 7.23
C ILE A 7 39.65 -13.13 7.12
N VAL A 8 40.44 -12.14 6.70
CA VAL A 8 39.98 -10.74 6.63
C VAL A 8 39.14 -10.46 5.39
N VAL A 9 39.30 -11.25 4.35
CA VAL A 9 38.61 -10.99 3.07
C VAL A 9 37.16 -11.48 3.05
N THR A 10 36.81 -12.42 3.92
CA THR A 10 35.46 -12.99 3.95
C THR A 10 34.43 -12.17 4.71
N SER A 11 34.85 -11.22 5.53
CA SER A 11 33.91 -10.43 6.35
C SER A 11 33.34 -9.21 5.62
N LEU A 12 33.88 -8.86 4.46
CA LEU A 12 33.43 -7.68 3.72
C LEU A 12 32.26 -7.95 2.78
N LEU A 13 31.93 -9.22 2.55
CA LEU A 13 30.87 -9.58 1.61
C LEU A 13 29.47 -9.61 2.24
N LEU A 14 29.37 -9.53 3.56
CA LEU A 14 28.08 -9.59 4.26
C LEU A 14 27.41 -8.23 4.46
N ALA A 15 28.14 -7.13 4.23
CA ALA A 15 27.62 -5.79 4.47
C ALA A 15 26.74 -5.25 3.34
N GLY A 16 26.72 -5.90 2.18
CA GLY A 16 25.99 -5.42 1.00
C GLY A 16 24.55 -5.89 0.86
N CYS A 17 24.07 -6.80 1.71
CA CYS A 17 22.75 -7.41 1.54
C CYS A 17 21.64 -6.74 2.36
N ALA A 18 21.96 -5.96 3.40
CA ALA A 18 20.98 -5.38 4.31
C ALA A 18 20.05 -4.33 3.65
N PRO A 19 20.51 -3.40 2.79
CA PRO A 19 19.60 -2.42 2.17
C PRO A 19 18.58 -3.04 1.22
N THR A 20 18.95 -4.11 0.55
CA THR A 20 18.09 -4.78 -0.42
C THR A 20 16.91 -5.49 0.25
N ALA A 21 17.12 -6.07 1.44
CA ALA A 21 16.07 -6.76 2.17
C ALA A 21 14.96 -5.81 2.63
N THR A 22 15.31 -4.61 3.10
CA THR A 22 14.33 -3.60 3.55
C THR A 22 13.46 -3.11 2.38
N GLN A 23 14.09 -2.84 1.24
CA GLN A 23 13.34 -2.42 0.04
C GLN A 23 12.38 -3.50 -0.45
N THR A 24 12.79 -4.76 -0.36
CA THR A 24 11.95 -5.88 -0.75
C THR A 24 10.74 -6.01 0.17
N GLU A 25 10.91 -5.81 1.47
CA GLU A 25 9.81 -5.85 2.43
C GLU A 25 8.81 -4.72 2.18
N ASN A 26 9.28 -3.51 1.89
CA ASN A 26 8.42 -2.36 1.59
C ASN A 26 7.62 -2.58 0.31
N ALA A 27 8.24 -3.16 -0.71
CA ALA A 27 7.56 -3.51 -1.94
C ALA A 27 6.47 -4.56 -1.70
N LYS A 28 6.73 -5.53 -0.83
CA LYS A 28 5.74 -6.54 -0.46
C LYS A 28 4.57 -5.94 0.31
N LEU A 29 4.83 -4.98 1.21
CA LEU A 29 3.77 -4.28 1.93
C LEU A 29 2.88 -3.49 0.98
N ARG A 30 3.46 -2.81 0.01
CA ARG A 30 2.70 -2.10 -1.00
C ARG A 30 1.82 -3.04 -1.80
N GLN A 31 2.36 -4.17 -2.20
CA GLN A 31 1.62 -5.18 -2.92
C GLN A 31 0.53 -5.81 -2.05
N ALA A 32 0.82 -6.04 -0.77
CA ALA A 32 -0.16 -6.54 0.18
C ALA A 32 -1.35 -5.58 0.32
N TYR A 33 -1.07 -4.27 0.38
CA TYR A 33 -2.14 -3.28 0.40
C TYR A 33 -2.99 -3.35 -0.87
N SER A 34 -2.36 -3.35 -2.04
CA SER A 34 -3.09 -3.39 -3.31
C SER A 34 -3.96 -4.65 -3.42
N THR A 35 -3.43 -5.80 -3.00
CA THR A 35 -4.20 -7.04 -2.97
C THR A 35 -5.37 -6.95 -2.00
N CYS A 36 -5.13 -6.40 -0.82
CA CYS A 36 -6.16 -6.21 0.21
C CYS A 36 -7.31 -5.34 -0.30
N ILE A 37 -6.98 -4.20 -0.90
CA ILE A 37 -8.00 -3.24 -1.34
C ILE A 37 -8.81 -3.76 -2.53
N ILE A 38 -8.18 -4.47 -3.44
CA ILE A 38 -8.89 -5.07 -4.59
C ILE A 38 -9.86 -6.15 -4.09
N LYS A 39 -9.42 -6.98 -3.15
CA LYS A 39 -10.28 -8.03 -2.58
C LYS A 39 -11.40 -7.47 -1.71
N ALA A 40 -11.25 -6.26 -1.22
CA ALA A 40 -12.29 -5.61 -0.43
C ALA A 40 -13.56 -5.33 -1.23
N GLU A 41 -13.44 -5.18 -2.55
CA GLU A 41 -14.57 -4.97 -3.47
C GLU A 41 -15.51 -3.85 -3.02
N GLY A 42 -14.95 -2.79 -2.42
CA GLY A 42 -15.72 -1.65 -1.95
C GLY A 42 -16.44 -1.84 -0.63
N SER A 43 -16.27 -2.97 0.03
CA SER A 43 -16.89 -3.22 1.34
C SER A 43 -16.23 -2.35 2.42
N PRO A 44 -17.01 -1.51 3.17
CA PRO A 44 -16.44 -0.57 4.13
C PRO A 44 -15.57 -1.24 5.20
N ASP A 45 -16.02 -2.37 5.73
CA ASP A 45 -15.28 -3.08 6.78
C ASP A 45 -13.96 -3.63 6.28
N LYS A 46 -13.95 -4.16 5.07
CA LYS A 46 -12.73 -4.72 4.47
C LYS A 46 -11.78 -3.63 4.06
N VAL A 47 -12.29 -2.51 3.53
CA VAL A 47 -11.47 -1.34 3.19
C VAL A 47 -10.80 -0.79 4.44
N ALA A 48 -11.54 -0.68 5.55
CA ALA A 48 -10.97 -0.23 6.82
C ALA A 48 -9.82 -1.13 7.30
N SER A 49 -9.95 -2.44 7.12
CA SER A 49 -8.88 -3.38 7.46
C SER A 49 -7.60 -3.14 6.67
N CYS A 50 -7.72 -2.70 5.42
CA CYS A 50 -6.56 -2.40 4.58
C CYS A 50 -5.83 -1.12 5.00
N GLN A 51 -6.48 -0.22 5.74
CA GLN A 51 -5.87 1.04 6.17
C GLN A 51 -4.68 0.84 7.11
N THR A 52 -4.66 -0.26 7.86
CA THR A 52 -3.52 -0.56 8.74
C THR A 52 -2.22 -0.71 7.95
N ILE A 53 -2.30 -1.27 6.76
CA ILE A 53 -1.13 -1.41 5.87
C ILE A 53 -0.69 -0.03 5.38
N LEU A 54 -1.63 0.85 5.04
CA LEU A 54 -1.32 2.23 4.65
C LEU A 54 -0.61 2.99 5.76
N ASP A 55 -1.01 2.79 7.01
CA ASP A 55 -0.38 3.45 8.15
C ASP A 55 1.09 3.08 8.27
N VAL A 56 1.44 1.82 8.00
CA VAL A 56 2.83 1.38 7.96
C VAL A 56 3.57 2.01 6.77
N LEU A 57 2.95 2.00 5.58
CA LEU A 57 3.55 2.55 4.37
C LEU A 57 3.83 4.05 4.48
N LYS A 58 3.03 4.79 5.25
CA LYS A 58 3.26 6.22 5.49
C LYS A 58 4.60 6.51 6.16
N GLN A 59 5.13 5.56 6.92
CA GLN A 59 6.39 5.70 7.61
C GLN A 59 7.58 5.40 6.71
N GLU A 60 7.34 4.82 5.53
CA GLU A 60 8.37 4.46 4.58
C GLU A 60 8.55 5.58 3.55
N GLN A 61 9.75 6.11 3.46
CA GLN A 61 10.03 7.29 2.64
C GLN A 61 9.65 7.10 1.17
N GLU A 62 9.88 5.91 0.62
CA GLU A 62 9.57 5.61 -0.78
C GLU A 62 8.07 5.53 -1.06
N HIS A 63 7.28 5.12 -0.06
CA HIS A 63 5.85 4.90 -0.24
C HIS A 63 4.97 5.94 0.44
N LYS A 64 5.58 6.91 1.13
CA LYS A 64 4.87 7.90 1.91
C LYS A 64 3.87 8.69 1.08
N GLN A 65 4.29 9.18 -0.07
CA GLN A 65 3.42 9.98 -0.93
C GLN A 65 2.22 9.18 -1.42
N PHE A 66 2.47 7.97 -1.89
CA PHE A 66 1.38 7.07 -2.30
C PHE A 66 0.42 6.81 -1.14
N ALA A 67 0.98 6.48 0.04
CA ALA A 67 0.15 6.11 1.19
C ALA A 67 -0.69 7.30 1.69
N GLU A 68 -0.15 8.51 1.65
CA GLU A 68 -0.89 9.71 2.03
C GLU A 68 -2.03 9.99 1.06
N GLN A 69 -1.77 9.91 -0.24
CA GLN A 69 -2.79 10.14 -1.26
C GLN A 69 -3.87 9.05 -1.21
N GLU A 70 -3.46 7.81 -1.05
CA GLU A 70 -4.40 6.69 -0.96
C GLU A 70 -5.26 6.81 0.29
N THR A 71 -4.70 7.24 1.41
CA THR A 71 -5.47 7.47 2.65
C THR A 71 -6.58 8.49 2.42
N VAL A 72 -6.30 9.58 1.71
CA VAL A 72 -7.31 10.59 1.40
C VAL A 72 -8.44 9.97 0.58
N ARG A 73 -8.12 9.19 -0.45
CA ARG A 73 -9.12 8.56 -1.29
C ARG A 73 -9.99 7.57 -0.49
N VAL A 74 -9.36 6.78 0.35
CA VAL A 74 -10.08 5.80 1.19
C VAL A 74 -10.99 6.49 2.19
N VAL A 75 -10.51 7.57 2.83
CA VAL A 75 -11.32 8.36 3.77
C VAL A 75 -12.50 9.00 3.04
N ASP A 76 -12.27 9.57 1.87
CA ASP A 76 -13.34 10.17 1.06
C ASP A 76 -14.38 9.13 0.66
N TYR A 77 -13.94 7.94 0.30
CA TYR A 77 -14.83 6.84 -0.01
C TYR A 77 -15.70 6.46 1.20
N GLN A 78 -15.08 6.34 2.37
CA GLN A 78 -15.80 6.00 3.61
C GLN A 78 -16.82 7.09 3.98
N ARG A 79 -16.44 8.36 3.84
CA ARG A 79 -17.35 9.48 4.08
C ARG A 79 -18.52 9.48 3.10
N CYS A 80 -18.24 9.19 1.85
CA CYS A 80 -19.27 9.08 0.83
C CYS A 80 -20.28 7.99 1.18
N LEU A 81 -19.80 6.82 1.61
CA LEU A 81 -20.66 5.72 2.01
C LEU A 81 -21.51 6.09 3.24
N THR A 82 -20.96 6.82 4.19
CA THR A 82 -21.68 7.29 5.36
C THR A 82 -22.79 8.28 4.98
N ALA A 83 -22.48 9.24 4.11
CA ALA A 83 -23.47 10.19 3.60
C ALA A 83 -24.60 9.48 2.86
N ARG A 84 -24.28 8.42 2.12
CA ARG A 84 -25.25 7.60 1.41
C ARG A 84 -26.25 6.93 2.36
N LYS A 85 -25.81 6.57 3.58
CA LYS A 85 -26.67 5.93 4.56
C LYS A 85 -27.60 6.92 5.30
N THR A 86 -27.19 8.20 5.41
CA THR A 86 -27.83 9.14 6.31
C THR A 86 -28.77 10.15 5.64
N GLY A 87 -28.88 10.14 4.31
CA GLY A 87 -29.71 11.14 3.64
C GLY A 87 -30.07 10.77 2.24
N ASP A 88 -29.69 11.58 1.28
CA ASP A 88 -29.96 11.39 -0.13
C ASP A 88 -29.05 10.30 -0.72
N GLY A 89 -29.27 9.06 -0.25
CA GLY A 89 -28.42 7.92 -0.59
C GLY A 89 -28.20 7.72 -2.07
N GLN A 90 -29.22 8.01 -2.88
CA GLN A 90 -29.10 7.84 -4.33
C GLN A 90 -28.29 8.96 -4.98
N ALA A 91 -28.32 10.16 -4.42
CA ALA A 91 -27.53 11.28 -4.93
C ALA A 91 -26.03 11.03 -4.83
N TYR A 92 -25.59 10.30 -3.80
CA TYR A 92 -24.18 10.02 -3.58
C TYR A 92 -23.70 8.68 -4.15
N ALA A 93 -24.62 7.83 -4.60
CA ALA A 93 -24.25 6.49 -5.06
C ALA A 93 -23.27 6.51 -6.23
N ALA A 94 -23.50 7.41 -7.21
CA ALA A 94 -22.63 7.51 -8.37
C ALA A 94 -21.26 8.07 -8.01
N ASP A 95 -21.20 9.03 -7.08
CA ASP A 95 -19.94 9.63 -6.64
C ASP A 95 -19.11 8.63 -5.86
N CYS A 96 -19.72 7.85 -4.98
CA CYS A 96 -19.01 6.79 -4.25
C CYS A 96 -18.43 5.75 -5.21
N GLY A 97 -19.18 5.38 -6.24
CA GLY A 97 -18.72 4.46 -7.26
C GLY A 97 -17.50 4.97 -8.01
N LYS A 98 -17.48 6.27 -8.33
CA LYS A 98 -16.33 6.89 -9.00
C LYS A 98 -15.09 6.86 -8.13
N ILE A 99 -15.22 7.18 -6.84
CA ILE A 99 -14.10 7.13 -5.91
C ILE A 99 -13.56 5.71 -5.81
N TRP A 100 -14.44 4.73 -5.71
CA TRP A 100 -14.03 3.33 -5.67
C TRP A 100 -13.31 2.91 -6.94
N GLN A 101 -13.79 3.30 -8.11
CA GLN A 101 -13.13 2.99 -9.37
C GLN A 101 -11.73 3.59 -9.45
N GLU A 102 -11.54 4.78 -8.92
CA GLU A 102 -10.22 5.41 -8.85
C GLU A 102 -9.27 4.61 -7.94
N ILE A 103 -9.76 4.22 -6.74
CA ILE A 103 -8.98 3.39 -5.82
C ILE A 103 -8.60 2.08 -6.50
N ARG A 104 -9.54 1.43 -7.14
CA ARG A 104 -9.32 0.17 -7.83
C ARG A 104 -8.31 0.32 -8.96
N SER A 105 -8.43 1.36 -9.76
CA SER A 105 -7.52 1.63 -10.88
C SER A 105 -6.09 1.84 -10.39
N ASN A 106 -5.92 2.59 -9.29
CA ASN A 106 -4.59 2.87 -8.74
C ASN A 106 -3.92 1.65 -8.13
N ASN A 107 -4.68 0.61 -7.82
CA ASN A 107 -4.17 -0.59 -7.17
C ASN A 107 -4.18 -1.83 -8.07
N SER A 108 -4.73 -1.71 -9.26
CA SER A 108 -4.74 -2.82 -10.22
C SER A 108 -3.38 -2.96 -10.89
N PRO A 109 -2.95 -4.19 -11.23
CA PRO A 109 -1.71 -4.37 -11.98
C PRO A 109 -1.82 -3.67 -13.32
N LYS A 110 -0.77 -2.93 -13.68
CA LYS A 110 -0.72 -2.30 -15.00
C LYS A 110 -0.46 -3.38 -16.05
N PRO A 111 -1.16 -3.30 -17.20
CA PRO A 111 -0.85 -4.24 -18.28
C PRO A 111 0.61 -4.09 -18.71
N ALA A 112 1.24 -5.22 -18.93
CA ALA A 112 2.63 -5.26 -19.38
C ALA A 112 2.70 -4.79 -20.84
N ASN A 113 3.22 -3.61 -21.03
CA ASN A 113 3.46 -3.06 -22.36
C ASN A 113 4.94 -2.94 -22.60
#